data_9d49169d38367dc949aaf2d19d0308a4
#
_entry.id   9d49169d38367dc949aaf2d19d0308a4
#
_cell.length_a   1.000
_cell.length_b   1.000
_cell.length_c   1.000
_cell.angle_alpha   90.00
_cell.angle_beta   90.00
_cell.angle_gamma   90.00
#
_symmetry.space_group_name_H-M   'P 1'
#
loop_
_entity.id
_entity.type
_entity.pdbx_description
1 polymer ?
#
loop_
_entity_poly.entity_id
_entity_poly.type
_entity_poly.pdbx_seq_one_letter_code
_entity_poly.pdbx_strand_id
1 'polypeptide(L)'
;MALLKFKKTANKPETSNNFSGLLQNFSLEVMPRTANKIANFSEILPTNTLIYIAHIDGTSINEMVRTAARLRDEGFQVMPHFPARIIKDKATLADWIDRYTSEAGVKQALLLAGGVNEPEGDFESSMQLLETELFDKFGFTDLNVAGHPEGNKDIDLDNTSKNVDMALEWKQNFSERTDASMGITTQFAFESKPIFEWANRIQAS
;
A
#
# COMPACT_ATOMS: atom_id res chain seq x y z
N MET A 1 12.97 -15.47 14.79
CA MET A 1 12.51 -14.06 14.79
C MET A 1 12.88 -13.45 13.45
N ALA A 2 11.96 -13.49 12.49
CA ALA A 2 12.17 -12.94 11.14
C ALA A 2 11.56 -11.54 11.13
N LEU A 3 12.42 -10.54 11.15
CA LEU A 3 12.06 -9.14 10.93
C LEU A 3 11.49 -8.99 9.51
N LEU A 4 10.45 -8.17 9.36
CA LEU A 4 10.09 -7.60 8.07
C LEU A 4 11.39 -7.20 7.38
N LYS A 5 11.72 -7.86 6.27
CA LYS A 5 12.98 -7.60 5.56
C LYS A 5 12.87 -6.26 4.86
N PHE A 6 13.07 -5.17 5.61
CA PHE A 6 13.46 -3.92 4.98
C PHE A 6 14.77 -4.18 4.23
N LYS A 7 14.77 -4.08 2.92
CA LYS A 7 16.03 -4.08 2.17
C LYS A 7 16.87 -2.94 2.75
N LYS A 8 17.91 -3.29 3.55
CA LYS A 8 18.94 -2.34 3.95
C LYS A 8 19.65 -1.84 2.69
N THR A 9 19.25 -0.70 2.17
CA THR A 9 20.14 0.12 1.40
C THR A 9 21.02 0.86 2.39
N ALA A 10 22.12 0.21 2.81
CA ALA A 10 23.15 0.85 3.60
C ALA A 10 23.94 1.79 2.68
N ASN A 11 23.49 3.03 2.56
CA ASN A 11 24.37 4.12 2.11
C ASN A 11 24.64 5.02 3.30
N LYS A 12 25.93 5.05 3.72
CA LYS A 12 26.44 6.10 4.59
C LYS A 12 26.09 7.47 3.99
N PRO A 13 25.62 8.44 4.78
CA PRO A 13 25.40 9.77 4.28
C PRO A 13 26.76 10.38 3.93
N GLU A 14 27.08 10.46 2.65
CA GLU A 14 28.06 11.43 2.18
C GLU A 14 27.43 12.81 2.30
N THR A 15 28.07 13.67 3.09
CA THR A 15 27.73 15.10 3.25
C THR A 15 28.09 15.87 1.99
N SER A 16 27.41 15.62 0.90
CA SER A 16 27.29 16.52 -0.23
C SER A 16 25.84 16.95 -0.34
N ASN A 17 25.59 18.26 -0.44
CA ASN A 17 24.27 18.87 -0.67
C ASN A 17 23.67 18.47 -2.04
N ASN A 18 23.69 17.20 -2.37
CA ASN A 18 23.26 16.69 -3.64
C ASN A 18 21.85 16.05 -3.45
N PHE A 19 20.81 16.85 -3.62
CA PHE A 19 19.40 16.44 -3.57
C PHE A 19 19.04 15.37 -4.61
N SER A 20 19.93 15.05 -5.55
CA SER A 20 19.71 14.01 -6.57
C SER A 20 19.50 12.61 -5.97
N GLY A 21 20.02 12.33 -4.77
CA GLY A 21 19.78 11.08 -4.06
C GLY A 21 18.39 10.96 -3.44
N LEU A 22 17.73 12.07 -3.12
CA LEU A 22 16.40 12.11 -2.53
C LEU A 22 15.30 11.65 -3.50
N LEU A 23 15.52 11.86 -4.80
CA LEU A 23 14.58 11.47 -5.84
C LEU A 23 14.89 10.11 -6.47
N GLN A 24 15.82 9.36 -5.90
CA GLN A 24 16.07 7.99 -6.33
C GLN A 24 15.03 7.05 -5.68
N ASN A 25 14.39 6.24 -6.52
CA ASN A 25 13.38 5.25 -6.08
C ASN A 25 12.16 5.87 -5.37
N PHE A 26 11.79 7.10 -5.72
CA PHE A 26 10.55 7.66 -5.24
C PHE A 26 9.34 6.92 -5.82
N SER A 27 8.24 6.99 -5.12
CA SER A 27 6.92 6.59 -5.60
C SER A 27 5.97 7.77 -5.56
N LEU A 28 4.86 7.67 -6.26
CA LEU A 28 3.81 8.66 -6.20
C LEU A 28 2.43 7.99 -6.18
N GLU A 29 1.44 8.76 -5.80
CA GLU A 29 0.06 8.31 -5.76
C GLU A 29 -0.80 9.11 -6.75
N VAL A 30 -1.70 8.42 -7.43
CA VAL A 30 -2.70 9.01 -8.31
C VAL A 30 -4.09 8.43 -8.00
N MET A 31 -5.11 9.15 -8.39
CA MET A 31 -6.47 8.64 -8.53
C MET A 31 -6.81 8.51 -10.02
N PRO A 32 -7.72 7.63 -10.45
CA PRO A 32 -8.14 7.55 -11.85
C PRO A 32 -8.49 8.91 -12.46
N ARG A 33 -9.26 9.71 -11.72
CA ARG A 33 -9.66 11.07 -12.14
C ARG A 33 -8.47 12.01 -12.37
N THR A 34 -7.43 11.93 -11.56
CA THR A 34 -6.23 12.77 -11.72
C THR A 34 -5.30 12.23 -12.77
N ALA A 35 -5.15 10.90 -12.85
CA ALA A 35 -4.36 10.23 -13.88
C ALA A 35 -4.87 10.55 -15.29
N ASN A 36 -6.18 10.63 -15.49
CA ASN A 36 -6.79 10.97 -16.77
C ASN A 36 -6.48 12.38 -17.28
N LYS A 37 -5.95 13.28 -16.43
CA LYS A 37 -5.51 14.63 -16.84
C LYS A 37 -4.09 14.65 -17.41
N ILE A 38 -3.32 13.60 -17.23
CA ILE A 38 -1.97 13.45 -17.74
C ILE A 38 -2.05 12.61 -19.03
N ALA A 39 -1.61 13.16 -20.13
CA ALA A 39 -1.69 12.48 -21.43
C ALA A 39 -0.78 11.23 -21.46
N ASN A 40 0.45 11.36 -20.96
CA ASN A 40 1.42 10.28 -20.91
C ASN A 40 2.39 10.50 -19.74
N PHE A 41 2.41 9.60 -18.76
CA PHE A 41 3.30 9.68 -17.61
C PHE A 41 4.76 9.40 -17.98
N SER A 42 5.04 8.63 -19.03
CA SER A 42 6.41 8.31 -19.45
C SER A 42 7.19 9.55 -19.97
N GLU A 43 6.50 10.65 -20.25
CA GLU A 43 7.12 11.92 -20.62
C GLU A 43 7.63 12.73 -19.41
N ILE A 44 7.11 12.43 -18.22
CA ILE A 44 7.36 13.22 -17.02
C ILE A 44 7.96 12.42 -15.86
N LEU A 45 7.93 11.09 -15.92
CA LEU A 45 8.43 10.21 -14.87
C LEU A 45 9.45 9.22 -15.43
N PRO A 46 10.46 8.84 -14.64
CA PRO A 46 11.34 7.74 -14.98
C PRO A 46 10.56 6.44 -15.15
N THR A 47 10.97 5.63 -16.11
CA THR A 47 10.42 4.27 -16.28
C THR A 47 10.58 3.47 -15.00
N ASN A 48 9.66 2.53 -14.76
CA ASN A 48 9.65 1.66 -13.59
C ASN A 48 9.41 2.38 -12.24
N THR A 49 9.01 3.67 -12.25
CA THR A 49 8.54 4.33 -11.03
C THR A 49 7.33 3.58 -10.47
N LEU A 50 7.30 3.39 -9.14
CA LEU A 50 6.15 2.80 -8.47
C LEU A 50 5.02 3.84 -8.34
N ILE A 51 3.84 3.51 -8.88
CA ILE A 51 2.65 4.36 -8.81
C ILE A 51 1.57 3.64 -8.02
N TYR A 52 1.19 4.23 -6.88
CA TYR A 52 0.01 3.83 -6.14
C TYR A 52 -1.24 4.39 -6.82
N ILE A 53 -2.31 3.60 -6.85
CA ILE A 53 -3.61 4.07 -7.34
C ILE A 53 -4.58 4.08 -6.17
N ALA A 54 -4.91 5.28 -5.68
CA ALA A 54 -5.87 5.44 -4.60
C ALA A 54 -7.28 5.07 -5.06
N HIS A 55 -7.89 4.11 -4.36
CA HIS A 55 -9.29 3.73 -4.53
C HIS A 55 -10.14 4.47 -3.51
N ILE A 56 -10.82 5.50 -3.97
CA ILE A 56 -11.71 6.32 -3.17
C ILE A 56 -13.13 5.83 -3.37
N ASP A 57 -13.93 5.90 -2.31
CA ASP A 57 -15.36 5.63 -2.38
C ASP A 57 -16.03 6.33 -3.57
N GLY A 58 -16.93 5.62 -4.26
CA GLY A 58 -17.57 6.05 -5.49
C GLY A 58 -16.73 5.87 -6.77
N THR A 59 -15.46 5.44 -6.69
CA THR A 59 -14.67 5.08 -7.86
C THR A 59 -14.96 3.64 -8.27
N SER A 60 -15.35 3.42 -9.52
CA SER A 60 -15.64 2.06 -9.98
C SER A 60 -14.37 1.22 -10.15
N ILE A 61 -14.49 -0.09 -9.91
CA ILE A 61 -13.39 -1.03 -10.19
C ILE A 61 -12.95 -0.99 -11.66
N ASN A 62 -13.87 -0.70 -12.59
CA ASN A 62 -13.55 -0.53 -14.01
C ASN A 62 -12.58 0.62 -14.27
N GLU A 63 -12.74 1.74 -13.58
CA GLU A 63 -11.83 2.89 -13.69
C GLU A 63 -10.48 2.58 -13.08
N MET A 64 -10.47 1.88 -11.95
CA MET A 64 -9.27 1.46 -11.26
C MET A 64 -8.43 0.52 -12.13
N VAL A 65 -9.03 -0.56 -12.66
CA VAL A 65 -8.34 -1.56 -13.49
C VAL A 65 -7.83 -0.93 -14.80
N ARG A 66 -8.66 -0.10 -15.48
CA ARG A 66 -8.20 0.63 -16.68
C ARG A 66 -7.02 1.55 -16.42
N THR A 67 -7.03 2.25 -15.29
CA THR A 67 -5.91 3.12 -14.91
C THR A 67 -4.66 2.28 -14.65
N ALA A 68 -4.79 1.15 -13.96
CA ALA A 68 -3.69 0.24 -13.70
C ALA A 68 -3.10 -0.34 -15.00
N ALA A 69 -3.93 -0.82 -15.92
CA ALA A 69 -3.50 -1.33 -17.22
C ALA A 69 -2.74 -0.26 -18.01
N ARG A 70 -3.30 0.94 -18.12
CA ARG A 70 -2.66 2.07 -18.78
C ARG A 70 -1.27 2.38 -18.21
N LEU A 71 -1.15 2.50 -16.89
CA LEU A 71 0.14 2.80 -16.24
C LEU A 71 1.16 1.67 -16.42
N ARG A 72 0.71 0.41 -16.42
CA ARG A 72 1.54 -0.74 -16.75
C ARG A 72 2.05 -0.68 -18.20
N ASP A 73 1.17 -0.35 -19.15
CA ASP A 73 1.53 -0.20 -20.57
C ASP A 73 2.51 0.96 -20.79
N GLU A 74 2.42 2.02 -19.99
CA GLU A 74 3.37 3.14 -19.99
C GLU A 74 4.72 2.80 -19.30
N GLY A 75 4.89 1.57 -18.76
CA GLY A 75 6.16 1.06 -18.22
C GLY A 75 6.38 1.30 -16.72
N PHE A 76 5.33 1.49 -15.95
CA PHE A 76 5.39 1.72 -14.51
C PHE A 76 5.12 0.46 -13.69
N GLN A 77 5.63 0.44 -12.44
CA GLN A 77 5.14 -0.47 -11.42
C GLN A 77 3.85 0.10 -10.84
N VAL A 78 2.85 -0.75 -10.61
CA VAL A 78 1.52 -0.30 -10.17
C VAL A 78 1.08 -1.06 -8.94
N MET A 79 0.70 -0.30 -7.90
CA MET A 79 0.21 -0.83 -6.64
C MET A 79 -1.16 -0.20 -6.30
N PRO A 80 -2.27 -0.81 -6.72
CA PRO A 80 -3.59 -0.30 -6.39
C PRO A 80 -3.91 -0.48 -4.91
N HIS A 81 -4.73 0.42 -4.38
CA HIS A 81 -5.32 0.31 -3.06
C HIS A 81 -6.45 -0.72 -3.05
N PHE A 82 -6.50 -1.52 -2.00
CA PHE A 82 -7.60 -2.41 -1.64
C PHE A 82 -8.17 -1.96 -0.29
N PRO A 83 -9.12 -1.00 -0.30
CA PRO A 83 -9.75 -0.53 0.94
C PRO A 83 -10.84 -1.51 1.37
N ALA A 84 -10.61 -2.19 2.50
CA ALA A 84 -11.46 -3.26 3.02
C ALA A 84 -12.94 -2.84 3.12
N ARG A 85 -13.21 -1.68 3.68
CA ARG A 85 -14.56 -1.23 4.00
C ARG A 85 -15.46 -0.92 2.81
N ILE A 86 -14.92 -0.83 1.57
CA ILE A 86 -15.72 -0.71 0.35
C ILE A 86 -15.79 -2.00 -0.46
N ILE A 87 -15.23 -3.09 0.06
CA ILE A 87 -15.28 -4.41 -0.57
C ILE A 87 -16.38 -5.22 0.11
N LYS A 88 -17.42 -5.52 -0.65
CA LYS A 88 -18.64 -6.10 -0.12
C LYS A 88 -18.45 -7.47 0.54
N ASP A 89 -17.73 -8.36 -0.13
CA ASP A 89 -17.56 -9.76 0.29
C ASP A 89 -16.32 -10.39 -0.36
N LYS A 90 -16.03 -11.63 0.03
CA LYS A 90 -14.89 -12.40 -0.51
C LYS A 90 -14.99 -12.63 -2.02
N ALA A 91 -16.19 -12.75 -2.58
CA ALA A 91 -16.36 -12.93 -4.03
C ALA A 91 -16.03 -11.65 -4.79
N THR A 92 -16.45 -10.50 -4.28
CA THR A 92 -16.06 -9.17 -4.81
C THR A 92 -14.56 -8.96 -4.75
N LEU A 93 -13.91 -9.32 -3.62
CA LEU A 93 -12.45 -9.24 -3.51
C LEU A 93 -11.76 -10.13 -4.55
N ALA A 94 -12.23 -11.37 -4.72
CA ALA A 94 -11.68 -12.30 -5.72
C ALA A 94 -11.82 -11.76 -7.15
N ASP A 95 -12.98 -11.18 -7.49
CA ASP A 95 -13.22 -10.52 -8.78
C ASP A 95 -12.22 -9.36 -9.02
N TRP A 96 -12.05 -8.48 -8.04
CA TRP A 96 -11.11 -7.37 -8.16
C TRP A 96 -9.67 -7.84 -8.36
N ILE A 97 -9.23 -8.83 -7.58
CA ILE A 97 -7.88 -9.41 -7.68
C ILE A 97 -7.69 -10.05 -9.05
N ASP A 98 -8.66 -10.86 -9.52
CA ASP A 98 -8.61 -11.50 -10.84
C ASP A 98 -8.50 -10.47 -11.95
N ARG A 99 -9.31 -9.43 -11.91
CA ARG A 99 -9.30 -8.35 -12.90
C ARG A 99 -7.99 -7.58 -12.92
N TYR A 100 -7.42 -7.22 -11.77
CA TYR A 100 -6.11 -6.59 -11.72
C TYR A 100 -5.01 -7.48 -12.29
N THR A 101 -5.08 -8.78 -12.05
CA THR A 101 -4.09 -9.72 -12.59
C THR A 101 -4.28 -9.99 -14.07
N SER A 102 -5.50 -10.26 -14.52
CA SER A 102 -5.79 -10.69 -15.90
C SER A 102 -5.83 -9.52 -16.89
N GLU A 103 -6.40 -8.35 -16.49
CA GLU A 103 -6.57 -7.20 -17.37
C GLU A 103 -5.39 -6.21 -17.31
N ALA A 104 -4.68 -6.13 -16.17
CA ALA A 104 -3.62 -5.14 -15.96
C ALA A 104 -2.24 -5.73 -15.61
N GLY A 105 -2.12 -7.05 -15.45
CA GLY A 105 -0.84 -7.69 -15.08
C GLY A 105 -0.28 -7.23 -13.72
N VAL A 106 -1.14 -6.77 -12.81
CA VAL A 106 -0.75 -6.28 -11.49
C VAL A 106 -0.55 -7.44 -10.53
N LYS A 107 0.56 -7.40 -9.78
CA LYS A 107 0.94 -8.38 -8.76
C LYS A 107 1.36 -7.73 -7.43
N GLN A 108 1.01 -6.47 -7.26
CA GLN A 108 1.32 -5.67 -6.08
C GLN A 108 0.03 -5.03 -5.56
N ALA A 109 -0.11 -4.88 -4.24
CA ALA A 109 -1.28 -4.26 -3.63
C ALA A 109 -0.92 -3.49 -2.36
N LEU A 110 -1.62 -2.37 -2.11
CA LEU A 110 -1.66 -1.72 -0.80
C LEU A 110 -3.00 -2.00 -0.15
N LEU A 111 -2.97 -2.74 0.96
CA LEU A 111 -4.15 -3.11 1.73
C LEU A 111 -4.34 -2.16 2.91
N LEU A 112 -5.54 -1.59 3.01
CA LEU A 112 -5.90 -0.63 4.06
C LEU A 112 -7.37 -0.81 4.48
N ALA A 113 -7.77 -0.21 5.59
CA ALA A 113 -9.17 -0.26 6.02
C ALA A 113 -10.07 0.55 5.08
N GLY A 114 -9.62 1.73 4.67
CA GLY A 114 -10.40 2.68 3.89
C GLY A 114 -10.92 3.84 4.74
N GLY A 115 -11.41 4.88 4.07
CA GLY A 115 -11.84 6.13 4.71
C GLY A 115 -13.34 6.20 5.05
N VAL A 116 -14.13 5.20 4.68
CA VAL A 116 -15.56 5.17 5.04
C VAL A 116 -15.74 4.74 6.49
N ASN A 117 -16.70 5.35 7.20
CA ASN A 117 -16.92 5.07 8.62
C ASN A 117 -17.49 3.68 8.85
N GLU A 118 -18.50 3.30 8.05
CA GLU A 118 -19.16 2.00 8.14
C GLU A 118 -18.76 1.13 6.96
N PRO A 119 -18.41 -0.15 7.19
CA PRO A 119 -18.13 -1.08 6.10
C PRO A 119 -19.37 -1.32 5.23
N GLU A 120 -19.19 -1.40 3.91
CA GLU A 120 -20.25 -1.77 2.97
C GLU A 120 -20.57 -3.28 2.99
N GLY A 121 -19.72 -4.08 3.61
CA GLY A 121 -19.84 -5.53 3.63
C GLY A 121 -19.08 -6.20 4.76
N ASP A 122 -18.44 -7.34 4.45
CA ASP A 122 -17.87 -8.25 5.44
C ASP A 122 -16.52 -7.81 6.02
N PHE A 123 -15.85 -6.78 5.43
CA PHE A 123 -14.49 -6.42 5.76
C PHE A 123 -14.38 -5.05 6.43
N GLU A 124 -13.81 -5.01 7.63
CA GLU A 124 -13.55 -3.79 8.40
C GLU A 124 -12.07 -3.37 8.32
N SER A 125 -11.16 -4.31 8.09
CA SER A 125 -9.72 -4.07 8.16
C SER A 125 -8.93 -4.81 7.08
N SER A 126 -7.72 -4.32 6.81
CA SER A 126 -6.79 -4.99 5.91
C SER A 126 -6.38 -6.39 6.37
N MET A 127 -6.44 -6.68 7.67
CA MET A 127 -6.14 -8.00 8.21
C MET A 127 -7.12 -9.05 7.67
N GLN A 128 -8.42 -8.74 7.65
CA GLN A 128 -9.44 -9.64 7.10
C GLN A 128 -9.25 -9.88 5.59
N LEU A 129 -8.76 -8.88 4.83
CA LEU A 129 -8.40 -9.09 3.43
C LEU A 129 -7.25 -10.09 3.30
N LEU A 130 -6.20 -9.96 4.13
CA LEU A 130 -5.06 -10.88 4.17
C LEU A 130 -5.48 -12.30 4.57
N GLU A 131 -6.35 -12.45 5.56
CA GLU A 131 -6.88 -13.75 6.02
C GLU A 131 -7.63 -14.54 4.95
N THR A 132 -8.08 -13.88 3.89
CA THR A 132 -8.71 -14.58 2.76
C THR A 132 -7.75 -15.47 1.99
N GLU A 133 -6.43 -15.21 2.07
CA GLU A 133 -5.34 -15.85 1.31
C GLU A 133 -5.50 -15.74 -0.22
N LEU A 134 -6.38 -14.83 -0.68
CA LEU A 134 -6.63 -14.67 -2.11
C LEU A 134 -5.45 -14.05 -2.84
N PHE A 135 -4.70 -13.14 -2.20
CA PHE A 135 -3.53 -12.52 -2.82
C PHE A 135 -2.45 -13.55 -3.15
N ASP A 136 -2.13 -14.47 -2.23
CA ASP A 136 -1.19 -15.57 -2.47
C ASP A 136 -1.72 -16.50 -3.57
N LYS A 137 -3.00 -16.89 -3.49
CA LYS A 137 -3.65 -17.75 -4.48
C LYS A 137 -3.58 -17.18 -5.92
N PHE A 138 -3.67 -15.85 -6.06
CA PHE A 138 -3.55 -15.19 -7.35
C PHE A 138 -2.10 -14.76 -7.69
N GLY A 139 -1.13 -15.12 -6.85
CA GLY A 139 0.30 -14.93 -7.06
C GLY A 139 0.74 -13.47 -6.97
N PHE A 140 0.22 -12.72 -6.02
CA PHE A 140 0.75 -11.40 -5.68
C PHE A 140 2.14 -11.56 -5.07
N THR A 141 3.06 -10.69 -5.47
CA THR A 141 4.47 -10.75 -5.05
C THR A 141 4.81 -9.71 -4.00
N ASP A 142 4.04 -8.63 -3.93
CA ASP A 142 4.30 -7.52 -3.01
C ASP A 142 2.98 -7.02 -2.41
N LEU A 143 2.88 -7.10 -1.09
CA LEU A 143 1.73 -6.64 -0.32
C LEU A 143 2.16 -5.56 0.67
N ASN A 144 1.74 -4.33 0.42
CA ASN A 144 1.95 -3.27 1.39
C ASN A 144 0.73 -3.11 2.30
N VAL A 145 0.98 -2.69 3.52
CA VAL A 145 -0.05 -2.37 4.51
C VAL A 145 0.14 -0.96 5.05
N ALA A 146 -0.95 -0.35 5.51
CA ALA A 146 -0.88 0.99 6.08
C ALA A 146 -0.12 0.99 7.41
N GLY A 147 0.78 1.97 7.57
CA GLY A 147 1.49 2.28 8.81
C GLY A 147 1.10 3.65 9.35
N HIS A 148 1.08 3.79 10.67
CA HIS A 148 0.60 4.97 11.38
C HIS A 148 1.64 5.51 12.38
N PRO A 149 2.71 6.19 11.90
CA PRO A 149 3.77 6.70 12.78
C PRO A 149 3.28 7.71 13.82
N GLU A 150 2.25 8.49 13.49
CA GLU A 150 1.64 9.50 14.37
C GLU A 150 0.38 8.98 15.09
N GLY A 151 0.16 7.65 15.06
CA GLY A 151 -1.07 7.03 15.53
C GLY A 151 -2.23 7.18 14.54
N ASN A 152 -3.39 6.69 14.91
CA ASN A 152 -4.63 6.82 14.12
C ASN A 152 -5.83 6.92 15.07
N LYS A 153 -6.49 8.06 15.05
CA LYS A 153 -7.63 8.36 15.94
C LYS A 153 -8.88 7.52 15.67
N ASP A 154 -9.02 6.98 14.46
CA ASP A 154 -10.15 6.11 14.11
C ASP A 154 -9.94 4.68 14.65
N ILE A 155 -8.68 4.31 14.92
CA ILE A 155 -8.29 3.00 15.47
C ILE A 155 -8.16 3.08 17.00
N ASP A 156 -7.48 4.10 17.51
CA ASP A 156 -7.23 4.33 18.93
C ASP A 156 -7.91 5.63 19.38
N LEU A 157 -9.21 5.55 19.74
CA LEU A 157 -10.02 6.70 20.18
C LEU A 157 -9.49 7.37 21.46
N ASP A 158 -8.74 6.63 22.26
CA ASP A 158 -8.13 7.11 23.51
C ASP A 158 -6.76 7.80 23.30
N ASN A 159 -6.36 8.01 22.05
CA ASN A 159 -5.05 8.54 21.63
C ASN A 159 -3.85 7.70 22.11
N THR A 160 -4.06 6.42 22.41
CA THR A 160 -2.96 5.44 22.54
C THR A 160 -2.49 4.97 21.17
N SER A 161 -1.52 4.06 21.10
CA SER A 161 -1.15 3.33 19.89
C SER A 161 -1.44 1.84 20.01
N LYS A 162 -2.20 1.43 21.01
CA LYS A 162 -2.35 0.02 21.38
C LYS A 162 -2.92 -0.83 20.24
N ASN A 163 -4.03 -0.40 19.63
CA ASN A 163 -4.67 -1.18 18.57
C ASN A 163 -3.86 -1.10 17.26
N VAL A 164 -3.24 0.05 16.98
CA VAL A 164 -2.32 0.22 15.85
C VAL A 164 -1.12 -0.72 15.99
N ASP A 165 -0.52 -0.79 17.17
CA ASP A 165 0.64 -1.65 17.46
C ASP A 165 0.25 -3.14 17.39
N MET A 166 -0.91 -3.54 17.96
CA MET A 166 -1.44 -4.91 17.84
C MET A 166 -1.71 -5.31 16.38
N ALA A 167 -2.27 -4.40 15.58
CA ALA A 167 -2.51 -4.66 14.17
C ALA A 167 -1.19 -4.82 13.39
N LEU A 168 -0.15 -4.07 13.77
CA LEU A 168 1.17 -4.19 13.16
C LEU A 168 1.85 -5.52 13.53
N GLU A 169 1.79 -5.93 14.80
CA GLU A 169 2.28 -7.24 15.25
C GLU A 169 1.57 -8.40 14.54
N TRP A 170 0.24 -8.31 14.38
CA TRP A 170 -0.51 -9.31 13.62
C TRP A 170 -0.01 -9.41 12.16
N LYS A 171 0.21 -8.26 11.50
CA LYS A 171 0.73 -8.20 10.12
C LYS A 171 2.16 -8.73 10.02
N GLN A 172 2.98 -8.50 11.03
CA GLN A 172 4.31 -9.08 11.15
C GLN A 172 4.23 -10.61 11.17
N ASN A 173 3.37 -11.18 12.03
CA ASN A 173 3.16 -12.62 12.09
C ASN A 173 2.59 -13.19 10.78
N PHE A 174 1.73 -12.43 10.09
CA PHE A 174 1.22 -12.83 8.78
C PHE A 174 2.33 -12.86 7.73
N SER A 175 3.29 -11.94 7.77
CA SER A 175 4.39 -11.87 6.80
C SER A 175 5.31 -13.10 6.81
N GLU A 176 5.27 -13.91 7.87
CA GLU A 176 6.04 -15.16 7.98
C GLU A 176 5.39 -16.33 7.22
N ARG A 177 4.11 -16.22 6.87
CA ARG A 177 3.32 -17.30 6.26
C ARG A 177 2.81 -17.00 4.84
N THR A 178 2.93 -15.77 4.37
CA THR A 178 2.61 -15.40 2.98
C THR A 178 3.81 -15.59 2.07
N ASP A 179 3.57 -15.95 0.81
CA ASP A 179 4.60 -16.03 -0.22
C ASP A 179 5.02 -14.63 -0.73
N ALA A 180 4.21 -13.60 -0.46
CA ALA A 180 4.47 -12.24 -0.88
C ALA A 180 5.49 -11.53 0.01
N SER A 181 6.27 -10.64 -0.58
CA SER A 181 7.05 -9.66 0.18
C SER A 181 6.12 -8.63 0.80
N MET A 182 6.17 -8.46 2.13
CA MET A 182 5.36 -7.45 2.80
C MET A 182 6.15 -6.18 3.09
N GLY A 183 5.49 -5.04 2.86
CA GLY A 183 6.01 -3.70 3.15
C GLY A 183 5.00 -2.85 3.92
N ILE A 184 5.49 -1.73 4.46
CA ILE A 184 4.63 -0.75 5.13
C ILE A 184 4.69 0.56 4.36
N THR A 185 3.50 1.08 4.00
CA THR A 185 3.34 2.43 3.45
C THR A 185 2.73 3.30 4.53
N THR A 186 3.46 4.32 4.98
CA THR A 186 2.96 5.21 6.02
C THR A 186 1.93 6.19 5.46
N GLN A 187 1.01 6.61 6.32
CA GLN A 187 0.22 7.78 6.06
C GLN A 187 1.14 9.00 5.91
N PHE A 188 0.67 10.01 5.17
CA PHE A 188 1.38 11.28 5.06
C PHE A 188 1.60 11.90 6.46
N ALA A 189 2.83 12.33 6.72
CA ALA A 189 3.21 12.93 7.99
C ALA A 189 4.04 14.19 7.75
N PHE A 190 3.82 15.22 8.56
CA PHE A 190 4.55 16.49 8.47
C PHE A 190 5.80 16.51 9.34
N GLU A 191 5.81 15.73 10.42
CA GLU A 191 6.87 15.71 11.42
C GLU A 191 7.77 14.47 11.23
N SER A 192 9.06 14.71 11.04
CA SER A 192 10.02 13.61 10.86
C SER A 192 10.29 12.81 12.13
N LYS A 193 10.23 13.46 13.30
CA LYS A 193 10.57 12.83 14.58
C LYS A 193 9.67 11.63 14.92
N PRO A 194 8.32 11.72 14.89
CA PRO A 194 7.45 10.56 15.10
C PRO A 194 7.73 9.41 14.14
N ILE A 195 8.04 9.71 12.87
CA ILE A 195 8.37 8.68 11.88
C ILE A 195 9.63 7.93 12.29
N PHE A 196 10.70 8.64 12.66
CA PHE A 196 11.95 8.00 13.08
C PHE A 196 11.79 7.19 14.36
N GLU A 197 11.08 7.71 15.36
CA GLU A 197 10.82 7.02 16.61
C GLU A 197 10.02 5.75 16.39
N TRP A 198 8.97 5.82 15.55
CA TRP A 198 8.15 4.68 15.16
C TRP A 198 8.96 3.65 14.37
N ALA A 199 9.74 4.07 13.38
CA ALA A 199 10.57 3.17 12.58
C ALA A 199 11.62 2.43 13.43
N ASN A 200 12.26 3.12 14.38
CA ASN A 200 13.19 2.48 15.30
C ASN A 200 12.50 1.48 16.24
N ARG A 201 11.28 1.79 16.70
CA ARG A 201 10.49 0.90 17.57
C ARG A 201 10.15 -0.40 16.87
N ILE A 202 9.65 -0.35 15.62
CA ILE A 202 9.28 -1.54 14.87
C ILE A 202 10.49 -2.36 14.37
N GLN A 203 11.68 -1.74 14.27
CA GLN A 203 12.90 -2.48 13.94
C GLN A 203 13.51 -3.20 15.15
N ALA A 204 13.15 -2.81 16.36
CA ALA A 204 13.65 -3.37 17.60
C ALA A 204 12.75 -4.51 18.16
N SER A 205 11.51 -4.62 17.67
CA SER A 205 10.56 -5.67 18.01
C SER A 205 10.72 -6.89 17.10
#